data_d564890544ec4c655dc52e496b9626c4
#
_entry.id   d564890544ec4c655dc52e496b9626c4
#
_cell.length_a   1.000
_cell.length_b   1.000
_cell.length_c   1.000
_cell.angle_alpha   90.00
_cell.angle_beta   90.00
_cell.angle_gamma   90.00
#
_symmetry.space_group_name_H-M   'P 1'
#
loop_
_entity.id
_entity.type
_entity.pdbx_description
1 polymer ?
#
loop_
_entity_poly.entity_id
_entity_poly.type
_entity_poly.pdbx_seq_one_letter_code
_entity_poly.pdbx_strand_id
1 'polypeptide(L)'
;MRVSGSASAVALLCAACSGTPIEPSPVGAGIWGGDHVTFTVGNPSNHLEFDCAHGDIPGVLSVNHGELAANGTFVREHGGPIRVDEPLDSHPALYSGTVSGSTMQLSIRLTDSGDVIGSFSLVRGTSGRVVKCL
;
A
#
# COMPACT_ATOMS: atom_id res chain seq x y z
N MET A 1 -18.59 -76.44 -8.23
CA MET A 1 -17.47 -75.51 -8.47
C MET A 1 -17.94 -74.09 -8.17
N ARG A 2 -17.45 -73.51 -7.09
CA ARG A 2 -17.76 -72.13 -6.72
C ARG A 2 -16.57 -71.27 -7.10
N VAL A 3 -16.77 -70.28 -7.94
CA VAL A 3 -15.76 -69.26 -8.28
C VAL A 3 -16.11 -68.05 -7.45
N SER A 4 -15.26 -67.75 -6.47
CA SER A 4 -15.34 -66.51 -5.66
C SER A 4 -14.59 -65.42 -6.43
N GLY A 5 -15.32 -64.42 -6.91
CA GLY A 5 -14.75 -63.18 -7.46
C GLY A 5 -14.57 -62.18 -6.34
N SER A 6 -13.31 -61.87 -6.02
CA SER A 6 -12.97 -60.75 -5.14
C SER A 6 -13.01 -59.41 -5.90
N ALA A 7 -13.95 -58.58 -5.55
CA ALA A 7 -14.01 -57.19 -6.04
C ALA A 7 -13.10 -56.32 -5.17
N SER A 8 -11.98 -55.88 -5.72
CA SER A 8 -11.10 -54.87 -5.10
C SER A 8 -11.67 -53.49 -5.35
N ALA A 9 -12.18 -52.88 -4.26
CA ALA A 9 -12.57 -51.48 -4.32
C ALA A 9 -11.32 -50.60 -4.18
N VAL A 10 -11.00 -49.89 -5.23
CA VAL A 10 -9.97 -48.83 -5.19
C VAL A 10 -10.61 -47.57 -4.65
N ALA A 11 -10.27 -47.22 -3.43
CA ALA A 11 -10.65 -45.94 -2.84
C ALA A 11 -9.73 -44.83 -3.39
N LEU A 12 -10.27 -43.96 -4.25
CA LEU A 12 -9.60 -42.72 -4.66
C LEU A 12 -9.63 -41.76 -3.47
N LEU A 13 -8.51 -41.58 -2.80
CA LEU A 13 -8.32 -40.43 -1.89
C LEU A 13 -8.11 -39.16 -2.72
N CYS A 14 -9.15 -38.38 -2.86
CA CYS A 14 -9.01 -36.98 -3.29
C CYS A 14 -8.39 -36.22 -2.12
N ALA A 15 -7.09 -35.96 -2.15
CA ALA A 15 -6.43 -34.98 -1.30
C ALA A 15 -6.97 -33.60 -1.70
N ALA A 16 -7.96 -33.12 -0.98
CA ALA A 16 -8.38 -31.72 -1.08
C ALA A 16 -7.23 -30.87 -0.57
N CYS A 17 -6.52 -30.19 -1.48
CA CYS A 17 -5.61 -29.11 -1.13
C CYS A 17 -6.46 -27.97 -0.55
N SER A 18 -6.68 -28.00 0.75
CA SER A 18 -7.26 -26.87 1.48
C SER A 18 -6.18 -25.80 1.59
N GLY A 19 -6.00 -25.00 0.53
CA GLY A 19 -5.26 -23.77 0.63
C GLY A 19 -6.02 -22.83 1.55
N THR A 20 -5.47 -22.54 2.74
CA THR A 20 -6.00 -21.48 3.59
C THR A 20 -5.91 -20.16 2.84
N PRO A 21 -7.00 -19.39 2.71
CA PRO A 21 -6.91 -18.07 2.11
C PRO A 21 -5.94 -17.23 2.93
N ILE A 22 -4.95 -16.59 2.25
CA ILE A 22 -4.04 -15.66 2.91
C ILE A 22 -4.84 -14.39 3.16
N GLU A 23 -5.12 -14.12 4.44
CA GLU A 23 -5.81 -12.91 4.85
C GLU A 23 -4.91 -11.68 4.64
N PRO A 24 -5.48 -10.52 4.24
CA PRO A 24 -4.73 -9.28 4.24
C PRO A 24 -4.17 -8.96 5.62
N SER A 25 -2.92 -8.56 5.69
CA SER A 25 -2.27 -8.16 6.94
C SER A 25 -2.02 -6.66 6.96
N PRO A 26 -2.13 -6.01 8.15
CA PRO A 26 -1.88 -4.59 8.25
C PRO A 26 -0.41 -4.27 7.97
N VAL A 27 -0.18 -3.12 7.34
CA VAL A 27 1.16 -2.56 7.22
C VAL A 27 1.65 -2.13 8.61
N GLY A 28 2.90 -2.43 8.92
CA GLY A 28 3.49 -2.08 10.21
C GLY A 28 3.38 -0.57 10.48
N ALA A 29 2.75 -0.22 11.62
CA ALA A 29 2.60 1.16 12.06
C ALA A 29 3.96 1.80 12.36
N GLY A 30 4.02 3.12 12.23
CA GLY A 30 5.20 3.93 12.48
C GLY A 30 5.67 4.70 11.27
N ILE A 31 6.92 5.15 11.30
CA ILE A 31 7.53 5.96 10.26
C ILE A 31 8.26 5.08 9.27
N TRP A 32 8.00 5.33 7.98
CA TRP A 32 8.70 4.78 6.84
C TRP A 32 9.31 5.94 6.06
N GLY A 33 10.58 5.93 5.82
CA GLY A 33 11.25 7.05 5.17
C GLY A 33 12.15 6.65 4.03
N GLY A 34 12.31 7.57 3.11
CA GLY A 34 13.19 7.46 1.95
C GLY A 34 13.54 8.83 1.39
N ASP A 35 14.14 8.84 0.23
CA ASP A 35 14.44 10.09 -0.48
C ASP A 35 13.14 10.72 -0.96
N HIS A 36 12.93 11.99 -0.62
CA HIS A 36 11.78 12.81 -1.00
C HIS A 36 10.44 12.37 -0.40
N VAL A 37 10.43 11.47 0.59
CA VAL A 37 9.20 10.97 1.19
C VAL A 37 9.38 10.58 2.66
N THR A 38 8.39 10.94 3.47
CA THR A 38 8.17 10.37 4.81
C THR A 38 6.74 9.88 4.88
N PHE A 39 6.54 8.64 5.26
CA PHE A 39 5.25 8.01 5.36
C PHE A 39 4.98 7.57 6.79
N THR A 40 4.01 8.18 7.44
CA THR A 40 3.55 7.80 8.78
C THR A 40 2.34 6.88 8.64
N VAL A 41 2.54 5.60 8.93
CA VAL A 41 1.47 4.61 8.95
C VAL A 41 0.82 4.59 10.31
N GLY A 42 -0.48 4.80 10.37
CA GLY A 42 -1.24 4.89 11.61
C GLY A 42 -2.66 4.34 11.48
N ASN A 43 -3.46 4.59 12.50
CA ASN A 43 -4.88 4.28 12.56
C ASN A 43 -5.58 5.40 13.34
N PRO A 44 -6.59 6.07 12.77
CA PRO A 44 -7.40 5.72 11.60
C PRO A 44 -6.92 6.29 10.27
N SER A 45 -5.76 6.92 10.20
CA SER A 45 -5.28 7.53 8.97
C SER A 45 -3.77 7.39 8.82
N ASN A 46 -3.32 7.47 7.58
CA ASN A 46 -1.93 7.41 7.19
C ASN A 46 -1.57 8.70 6.47
N HIS A 47 -0.43 9.28 6.79
CA HIS A 47 -0.01 10.58 6.27
C HIS A 47 1.35 10.48 5.55
N LEU A 48 1.43 11.11 4.38
CA LEU A 48 2.66 11.17 3.59
C LEU A 48 3.10 12.62 3.38
N GLU A 49 4.38 12.85 3.57
CA GLU A 49 5.03 14.10 3.23
C GLU A 49 5.99 13.88 2.07
N PHE A 50 5.90 14.73 1.06
CA PHE A 50 6.77 14.75 -0.11
C PHE A 50 7.42 16.12 -0.26
N ASP A 51 8.40 16.23 -1.15
CA ASP A 51 8.88 17.54 -1.58
C ASP A 51 7.72 18.33 -2.19
N CYS A 52 7.41 19.49 -1.60
CA CYS A 52 6.35 20.39 -2.08
C CYS A 52 4.98 19.70 -2.27
N ALA A 53 4.67 18.69 -1.48
CA ALA A 53 3.39 18.00 -1.51
C ALA A 53 3.15 17.21 -0.22
N HIS A 54 1.89 16.83 0.00
CA HIS A 54 1.51 15.86 1.03
C HIS A 54 0.34 15.01 0.56
N GLY A 55 0.07 13.93 1.27
CA GLY A 55 -1.04 13.05 0.97
C GLY A 55 -1.57 12.35 2.20
N ASP A 56 -2.81 11.88 2.10
CA ASP A 56 -3.48 11.15 3.17
C ASP A 56 -4.18 9.91 2.60
N ILE A 57 -4.06 8.81 3.33
CA ILE A 57 -4.78 7.57 3.02
C ILE A 57 -5.63 7.22 4.24
N PRO A 58 -6.97 7.27 4.13
CA PRO A 58 -7.83 6.96 5.27
C PRO A 58 -7.85 5.46 5.59
N GLY A 59 -8.13 5.14 6.84
CA GLY A 59 -8.34 3.77 7.30
C GLY A 59 -7.06 3.00 7.60
N VAL A 60 -7.22 1.71 7.80
CA VAL A 60 -6.11 0.78 8.05
C VAL A 60 -5.49 0.37 6.73
N LEU A 61 -4.19 0.59 6.60
CA LEU A 61 -3.44 0.19 5.42
C LEU A 61 -3.06 -1.29 5.51
N SER A 62 -3.44 -2.05 4.49
CA SER A 62 -3.24 -3.51 4.46
C SER A 62 -2.49 -3.95 3.21
N VAL A 63 -1.75 -5.04 3.33
CA VAL A 63 -1.11 -5.73 2.22
C VAL A 63 -1.78 -7.09 1.98
N ASN A 64 -1.88 -7.46 0.73
CA ASN A 64 -2.36 -8.75 0.27
C ASN A 64 -1.27 -9.39 -0.61
N HIS A 65 -0.72 -10.52 -0.16
CA HIS A 65 0.43 -11.17 -0.84
C HIS A 65 1.63 -10.22 -1.06
N GLY A 66 1.88 -9.34 -0.07
CA GLY A 66 2.94 -8.33 -0.17
C GLY A 66 2.61 -7.12 -1.05
N GLU A 67 1.44 -7.08 -1.68
CA GLU A 67 1.01 -5.97 -2.51
C GLU A 67 0.11 -5.00 -1.74
N LEU A 68 0.34 -3.72 -1.96
CA LEU A 68 -0.39 -2.60 -1.42
C LEU A 68 -1.13 -1.88 -2.53
N ALA A 69 -2.41 -1.58 -2.31
CA ALA A 69 -3.17 -0.65 -3.15
C ALA A 69 -4.19 0.07 -2.27
N ALA A 70 -4.13 1.40 -2.26
CA ALA A 70 -5.03 2.21 -1.46
C ALA A 70 -5.35 3.54 -2.14
N ASN A 71 -6.59 3.97 -2.01
CA ASN A 71 -7.02 5.28 -2.48
C ASN A 71 -6.82 6.32 -1.38
N GLY A 72 -6.41 7.49 -1.79
CA GLY A 72 -6.21 8.63 -0.90
C GLY A 72 -6.23 9.94 -1.65
N THR A 73 -5.62 10.95 -1.06
CA THR A 73 -5.49 12.28 -1.65
C THR A 73 -4.01 12.63 -1.82
N PHE A 74 -3.74 13.48 -2.79
CA PHE A 74 -2.43 14.08 -3.03
C PHE A 74 -2.62 15.57 -3.22
N VAL A 75 -1.94 16.39 -2.42
CA VAL A 75 -2.05 17.84 -2.42
C VAL A 75 -0.71 18.43 -2.80
N ARG A 76 -0.68 19.19 -3.90
CA ARG A 76 0.50 19.96 -4.29
C ARG A 76 0.58 21.22 -3.46
N GLU A 77 1.78 21.51 -2.97
CA GLU A 77 2.10 22.74 -2.23
C GLU A 77 2.93 23.65 -3.12
N HIS A 78 2.86 24.95 -2.89
CA HIS A 78 3.71 25.94 -3.55
C HIS A 78 4.44 26.79 -2.53
N GLY A 79 5.53 27.42 -2.94
CA GLY A 79 6.25 28.40 -2.13
C GLY A 79 5.56 29.76 -2.11
N GLY A 80 5.97 30.60 -1.17
CA GLY A 80 5.44 31.95 -0.99
C GLY A 80 4.22 32.02 -0.08
N PRO A 81 3.62 33.21 0.08
CA PRO A 81 2.48 33.39 0.98
C PRO A 81 1.26 32.65 0.48
N ILE A 82 0.61 31.92 1.40
CA ILE A 82 -0.66 31.24 1.16
C ILE A 82 -1.79 32.20 1.57
N ARG A 83 -2.76 32.37 0.67
CA ARG A 83 -3.96 33.16 0.96
C ARG A 83 -4.94 32.34 1.79
N VAL A 84 -5.66 32.98 2.70
CA VAL A 84 -6.62 32.34 3.60
C VAL A 84 -7.75 31.61 2.83
N ASP A 85 -8.10 32.10 1.66
CA ASP A 85 -9.19 31.60 0.80
C ASP A 85 -8.67 30.84 -0.45
N GLU A 86 -7.38 30.54 -0.50
CA GLU A 86 -6.79 29.79 -1.63
C GLU A 86 -7.24 28.33 -1.59
N PRO A 87 -7.84 27.81 -2.67
CA PRO A 87 -8.20 26.42 -2.74
C PRO A 87 -6.97 25.53 -2.79
N LEU A 88 -7.02 24.39 -2.07
CA LEU A 88 -5.96 23.39 -2.14
C LEU A 88 -5.90 22.75 -3.52
N ASP A 89 -4.70 22.56 -4.05
CA ASP A 89 -4.47 21.78 -5.28
C ASP A 89 -4.49 20.28 -4.94
N SER A 90 -5.68 19.80 -4.61
CA SER A 90 -5.93 18.46 -4.10
C SER A 90 -6.50 17.54 -5.19
N HIS A 91 -5.91 16.36 -5.31
CA HIS A 91 -6.29 15.35 -6.29
C HIS A 91 -6.56 14.00 -5.62
N PRO A 92 -7.53 13.22 -6.12
CA PRO A 92 -7.62 11.82 -5.75
C PRO A 92 -6.43 11.05 -6.31
N ALA A 93 -5.87 10.15 -5.51
CA ALA A 93 -4.66 9.42 -5.87
C ALA A 93 -4.77 7.95 -5.51
N LEU A 94 -4.12 7.12 -6.32
CA LEU A 94 -3.88 5.71 -6.03
C LEU A 94 -2.44 5.55 -5.55
N TYR A 95 -2.30 5.01 -4.36
CA TYR A 95 -1.05 4.58 -3.75
C TYR A 95 -0.93 3.07 -3.91
N SER A 96 0.09 2.63 -4.62
CA SER A 96 0.29 1.21 -4.89
C SER A 96 1.75 0.82 -4.76
N GLY A 97 2.00 -0.44 -4.45
CA GLY A 97 3.37 -0.90 -4.33
C GLY A 97 3.50 -2.27 -3.68
N THR A 98 4.68 -2.53 -3.16
CA THR A 98 5.03 -3.79 -2.50
C THR A 98 5.66 -3.52 -1.15
N VAL A 99 5.36 -4.38 -0.19
CA VAL A 99 5.95 -4.35 1.15
C VAL A 99 6.60 -5.69 1.43
N SER A 100 7.86 -5.67 1.79
CA SER A 100 8.62 -6.86 2.17
C SER A 100 9.40 -6.58 3.45
N GLY A 101 8.96 -7.13 4.58
CA GLY A 101 9.55 -6.86 5.88
C GLY A 101 9.54 -5.37 6.21
N SER A 102 10.72 -4.77 6.35
CA SER A 102 10.91 -3.36 6.67
C SER A 102 11.14 -2.45 5.46
N THR A 103 10.95 -2.96 4.24
CA THR A 103 11.11 -2.20 3.00
C THR A 103 9.80 -2.08 2.25
N MET A 104 9.60 -0.94 1.58
CA MET A 104 8.43 -0.65 0.78
C MET A 104 8.84 0.02 -0.52
N GLN A 105 8.24 -0.41 -1.63
CA GLN A 105 8.27 0.32 -2.90
C GLN A 105 6.88 0.91 -3.09
N LEU A 106 6.79 2.22 -3.27
CA LEU A 106 5.53 2.94 -3.34
C LEU A 106 5.47 3.76 -4.62
N SER A 107 4.40 3.59 -5.38
CA SER A 107 4.11 4.38 -6.58
C SER A 107 2.81 5.15 -6.37
N ILE A 108 2.75 6.38 -6.89
CA ILE A 108 1.61 7.27 -6.73
C ILE A 108 1.18 7.76 -8.10
N ARG A 109 -0.12 7.64 -8.36
CA ARG A 109 -0.75 8.15 -9.58
C ARG A 109 -2.03 8.90 -9.23
N LEU A 110 -2.21 10.06 -9.83
CA LEU A 110 -3.47 10.80 -9.74
C LEU A 110 -4.54 10.10 -10.57
N THR A 111 -5.71 9.89 -9.99
CA THR A 111 -6.78 9.13 -10.65
C THR A 111 -7.71 10.02 -11.48
N ASP A 112 -7.71 11.31 -11.26
CA ASP A 112 -8.46 12.29 -12.04
C ASP A 112 -7.76 12.64 -13.38
N SER A 113 -6.44 12.82 -13.38
CA SER A 113 -5.67 13.17 -14.58
C SER A 113 -4.91 12.00 -15.20
N GLY A 114 -4.62 10.96 -14.42
CA GLY A 114 -3.75 9.86 -14.81
C GLY A 114 -2.26 10.14 -14.65
N ASP A 115 -1.89 11.32 -14.14
CA ASP A 115 -0.50 11.70 -13.95
C ASP A 115 0.22 10.79 -12.97
N VAL A 116 1.40 10.32 -13.35
CA VAL A 116 2.30 9.57 -12.47
C VAL A 116 3.14 10.57 -11.68
N ILE A 117 2.99 10.55 -10.35
CA ILE A 117 3.78 11.42 -9.46
C ILE A 117 5.20 10.89 -9.32
N GLY A 118 5.34 9.58 -9.10
CA GLY A 118 6.64 8.95 -8.97
C GLY A 118 6.59 7.62 -8.23
N SER A 119 7.78 7.06 -8.05
CA SER A 119 8.01 5.84 -7.26
C SER A 119 9.08 6.10 -6.23
N PHE A 120 8.88 5.57 -5.04
CA PHE A 120 9.69 5.82 -3.85
C PHE A 120 10.08 4.52 -3.16
N SER A 121 11.29 4.46 -2.65
CA SER A 121 11.77 3.37 -1.81
C SER A 121 11.83 3.83 -0.37
N LEU A 122 11.16 3.11 0.53
CA LEU A 122 11.05 3.46 1.94
C LEU A 122 11.55 2.33 2.83
N VAL A 123 12.09 2.72 3.98
CA VAL A 123 12.53 1.80 5.03
C VAL A 123 11.82 2.17 6.33
N ARG A 124 11.27 1.17 7.01
CA ARG A 124 10.60 1.35 8.29
C ARG A 124 11.58 1.75 9.38
N GLY A 125 11.17 2.70 10.22
CA GLY A 125 11.98 3.20 11.32
C GLY A 125 13.01 4.25 10.91
N THR A 126 13.02 4.67 9.65
CA THR A 126 13.90 5.70 9.11
C THR A 126 13.07 6.94 8.77
N SER A 127 13.54 8.11 9.19
CA SER A 127 12.95 9.39 8.76
C SER A 127 13.31 9.67 7.30
N GLY A 128 12.34 10.17 6.54
CA GLY A 128 12.56 10.57 5.15
C GLY A 128 13.34 11.87 5.04
N ARG A 129 13.92 12.08 3.87
CA ARG A 129 14.55 13.35 3.48
C ARG A 129 13.59 14.11 2.57
N VAL A 130 12.88 15.05 3.15
CA VAL A 130 11.85 15.85 2.47
C VAL A 130 12.26 17.31 2.47
N VAL A 131 12.16 17.96 1.33
CA VAL A 131 12.41 19.39 1.15
C VAL A 131 11.08 20.07 0.85
N LYS A 132 10.59 20.87 1.79
CA LYS A 132 9.34 21.60 1.61
C LYS A 132 9.56 22.87 0.81
N CYS A 133 8.57 23.27 0.02
CA CYS A 133 8.52 24.57 -0.63
C CYS A 133 8.35 25.68 0.43
N LEU A 134 9.17 26.71 0.36
CA LEU A 134 9.15 27.89 1.23
C LEU A 134 8.51 29.09 0.52
#